data_b02ef5c57946746b4779c96f4941ddcd
#
_entry.id   b02ef5c57946746b4779c96f4941ddcd
#
_cell.length_a   1.000
_cell.length_b   1.000
_cell.length_c   1.000
_cell.angle_alpha   90.00
_cell.angle_beta   90.00
_cell.angle_gamma   90.00
#
_symmetry.space_group_name_H-M   'P 1'
#
loop_
_entity.id
_entity.type
_entity.pdbx_description
1 polymer ?
#
loop_
_entity_poly.entity_id
_entity_poly.type
_entity_poly.pdbx_seq_one_letter_code
_entity_poly.pdbx_strand_id
1 'polypeptide(L)'
;MTQTSTRPRTGADIVVETLEQRGTTHVFGVPGAKIDKVFDRLVDSSIQTVVCRHEQNAAFIAGGIGRMTGKAGVAIATSGPGVANLTTGLATANSEGDPIVALGGSVAVADRLKALHQTLDSVDVLKPVTKYAAEVDSPAATAEILSAAFRAAETGRPGAAFVGLPLDIMTGEAACRPIALNGMPGYGAGSEGALAEAARLINAANNPVVLLGLMASKPRAAKAIRALLDLAALPVVGTFQAAGAVSEREFAVFGGRVGQIANQ
;
A
#
# COMPACT_ATOMS: atom_id res chain seq x y z
N MET A 1 10.30 -20.22 -25.92
CA MET A 1 9.52 -19.52 -26.97
C MET A 1 8.15 -19.23 -26.37
N THR A 2 7.96 -18.04 -25.88
CA THR A 2 6.67 -17.54 -25.35
C THR A 2 5.72 -17.37 -26.53
N GLN A 3 4.67 -18.17 -26.58
CA GLN A 3 3.58 -17.96 -27.54
C GLN A 3 3.00 -16.57 -27.26
N THR A 4 3.22 -15.62 -28.15
CA THR A 4 2.50 -14.35 -28.15
C THR A 4 1.03 -14.65 -28.40
N SER A 5 0.20 -14.53 -27.37
CA SER A 5 -1.24 -14.64 -27.45
C SER A 5 -1.73 -13.73 -28.59
N THR A 6 -2.44 -14.29 -29.56
CA THR A 6 -3.00 -13.55 -30.72
C THR A 6 -4.31 -12.82 -30.38
N ARG A 7 -4.80 -12.93 -29.13
CA ARG A 7 -6.04 -12.24 -28.71
C ARG A 7 -5.74 -10.80 -28.29
N PRO A 8 -6.67 -9.87 -28.51
CA PRO A 8 -6.58 -8.52 -27.95
C PRO A 8 -6.42 -8.54 -26.43
N ARG A 9 -5.61 -7.64 -25.89
CA ARG A 9 -5.52 -7.43 -24.47
C ARG A 9 -6.81 -6.87 -23.92
N THR A 10 -7.14 -7.23 -22.71
CA THR A 10 -8.31 -6.72 -21.98
C THR A 10 -7.88 -5.87 -20.77
N GLY A 11 -8.80 -5.16 -20.15
CA GLY A 11 -8.53 -4.45 -18.90
C GLY A 11 -7.95 -5.38 -17.81
N ALA A 12 -8.43 -6.61 -17.71
CA ALA A 12 -7.91 -7.59 -16.77
C ALA A 12 -6.44 -7.98 -17.06
N ASP A 13 -6.04 -8.07 -18.34
CA ASP A 13 -4.64 -8.29 -18.70
C ASP A 13 -3.76 -7.14 -18.22
N ILE A 14 -4.20 -5.90 -18.41
CA ILE A 14 -3.47 -4.70 -17.97
C ILE A 14 -3.32 -4.68 -16.44
N VAL A 15 -4.36 -5.09 -15.70
CA VAL A 15 -4.28 -5.20 -14.24
C VAL A 15 -3.14 -6.18 -13.86
N VAL A 16 -3.18 -7.40 -14.36
CA VAL A 16 -2.20 -8.44 -13.97
C VAL A 16 -0.80 -8.10 -14.46
N GLU A 17 -0.64 -7.64 -15.71
CA GLU A 17 0.65 -7.18 -16.24
C GLU A 17 1.23 -6.02 -15.39
N THR A 18 0.38 -5.11 -14.89
CA THR A 18 0.80 -4.01 -13.99
C THR A 18 1.33 -4.57 -12.67
N LEU A 19 0.63 -5.53 -12.08
CA LEU A 19 1.06 -6.19 -10.84
C LEU A 19 2.39 -6.91 -11.03
N GLU A 20 2.57 -7.67 -12.12
CA GLU A 20 3.83 -8.35 -12.44
C GLU A 20 4.98 -7.37 -12.64
N GLN A 21 4.76 -6.29 -13.39
CA GLN A 21 5.78 -5.25 -13.60
C GLN A 21 6.18 -4.56 -12.29
N ARG A 22 5.26 -4.46 -11.33
CA ARG A 22 5.54 -3.95 -9.98
C ARG A 22 6.32 -4.94 -9.10
N GLY A 23 6.48 -6.17 -9.55
CA GLY A 23 7.10 -7.25 -8.79
C GLY A 23 6.20 -7.78 -7.67
N THR A 24 4.87 -7.66 -7.82
CA THR A 24 3.91 -8.28 -6.93
C THR A 24 4.05 -9.80 -7.02
N THR A 25 4.35 -10.44 -5.91
CA THR A 25 4.52 -11.91 -5.84
C THR A 25 3.25 -12.62 -5.37
N HIS A 26 2.41 -11.93 -4.61
CA HIS A 26 1.19 -12.48 -4.02
C HIS A 26 0.05 -11.48 -4.09
N VAL A 27 -1.16 -11.98 -4.36
CA VAL A 27 -2.41 -11.26 -4.14
C VAL A 27 -3.26 -12.05 -3.14
N PHE A 28 -3.96 -11.32 -2.27
CA PHE A 28 -4.79 -11.89 -1.22
C PHE A 28 -6.24 -11.51 -1.45
N GLY A 29 -7.17 -12.46 -1.46
CA GLY A 29 -8.54 -12.07 -1.74
C GLY A 29 -9.56 -13.19 -1.67
N VAL A 30 -10.78 -12.83 -2.04
CA VAL A 30 -11.92 -13.75 -2.17
C VAL A 30 -12.46 -13.63 -3.59
N PRO A 31 -12.43 -14.70 -4.39
CA PRO A 31 -12.98 -14.71 -5.74
C PRO A 31 -14.48 -14.43 -5.74
N GLY A 32 -14.97 -13.86 -6.84
CA GLY A 32 -16.40 -13.63 -7.04
C GLY A 32 -16.70 -13.09 -8.43
N ALA A 33 -17.97 -13.14 -8.83
CA ALA A 33 -18.42 -12.96 -10.21
C ALA A 33 -18.08 -11.60 -10.84
N LYS A 34 -17.88 -10.55 -10.04
CA LYS A 34 -17.59 -9.20 -10.58
C LYS A 34 -16.09 -8.89 -10.69
N ILE A 35 -15.24 -9.86 -10.36
CA ILE A 35 -13.78 -9.76 -10.42
C ILE A 35 -13.13 -11.01 -11.05
N ASP A 36 -13.97 -11.94 -11.52
CA ASP A 36 -13.56 -13.23 -12.08
C ASP A 36 -12.53 -13.09 -13.20
N LYS A 37 -12.65 -12.09 -14.07
CA LYS A 37 -11.73 -11.88 -15.19
C LYS A 37 -10.30 -11.56 -14.74
N VAL A 38 -10.14 -10.87 -13.64
CA VAL A 38 -8.83 -10.64 -13.05
C VAL A 38 -8.28 -11.94 -12.46
N PHE A 39 -9.11 -12.72 -11.74
CA PHE A 39 -8.70 -14.03 -11.23
C PHE A 39 -8.34 -15.00 -12.35
N ASP A 40 -9.11 -15.03 -13.45
CA ASP A 40 -8.79 -15.84 -14.64
C ASP A 40 -7.39 -15.51 -15.18
N ARG A 41 -7.02 -14.24 -15.22
CA ARG A 41 -5.70 -13.81 -15.69
C ARG A 41 -4.58 -14.12 -14.69
N LEU A 42 -4.88 -14.08 -13.39
CA LEU A 42 -3.91 -14.44 -12.35
C LEU A 42 -3.49 -15.92 -12.41
N VAL A 43 -4.37 -16.81 -12.89
CA VAL A 43 -4.05 -18.25 -13.06
C VAL A 43 -2.84 -18.48 -13.97
N ASP A 44 -2.73 -17.68 -15.04
CA ASP A 44 -1.67 -17.78 -16.04
C ASP A 44 -0.46 -16.89 -15.73
N SER A 45 -0.45 -16.21 -14.58
CA SER A 45 0.59 -15.28 -14.17
C SER A 45 1.63 -15.90 -13.24
N SER A 46 2.71 -15.18 -13.00
CA SER A 46 3.70 -15.54 -11.98
C SER A 46 3.25 -15.22 -10.54
N ILE A 47 2.10 -14.58 -10.37
CA ILE A 47 1.60 -14.09 -9.09
C ILE A 47 0.84 -15.20 -8.37
N GLN A 48 1.25 -15.50 -7.15
CA GLN A 48 0.53 -16.47 -6.32
C GLN A 48 -0.75 -15.85 -5.76
N THR A 49 -1.90 -16.47 -6.05
CA THR A 49 -3.19 -16.11 -5.47
C THR A 49 -3.41 -16.85 -4.16
N VAL A 50 -3.59 -16.10 -3.08
CA VAL A 50 -3.91 -16.63 -1.75
C VAL A 50 -5.37 -16.34 -1.43
N VAL A 51 -6.20 -17.38 -1.48
CA VAL A 51 -7.63 -17.25 -1.16
C VAL A 51 -7.82 -17.13 0.35
N CYS A 52 -8.43 -16.03 0.76
CA CYS A 52 -8.75 -15.74 2.15
C CYS A 52 -10.20 -16.16 2.48
N ARG A 53 -10.49 -16.34 3.77
CA ARG A 53 -11.85 -16.67 4.22
C ARG A 53 -12.73 -15.41 4.41
N HIS A 54 -12.11 -14.23 4.41
CA HIS A 54 -12.78 -12.94 4.53
C HIS A 54 -11.91 -11.85 3.92
N GLU A 55 -12.51 -10.88 3.26
CA GLU A 55 -11.80 -9.81 2.55
C GLU A 55 -11.02 -8.90 3.51
N GLN A 56 -11.53 -8.70 4.72
CA GLN A 56 -10.82 -7.99 5.78
C GLN A 56 -9.45 -8.63 6.07
N ASN A 57 -9.40 -9.98 6.12
CA ASN A 57 -8.13 -10.68 6.33
C ASN A 57 -7.19 -10.49 5.15
N ALA A 58 -7.72 -10.48 3.92
CA ALA A 58 -6.93 -10.19 2.73
C ALA A 58 -6.27 -8.79 2.83
N ALA A 59 -7.03 -7.79 3.25
CA ALA A 59 -6.51 -6.45 3.44
C ALA A 59 -5.46 -6.37 4.57
N PHE A 60 -5.66 -7.05 5.70
CA PHE A 60 -4.67 -7.11 6.77
C PHE A 60 -3.37 -7.79 6.35
N ILE A 61 -3.45 -8.90 5.61
CA ILE A 61 -2.26 -9.62 5.13
C ILE A 61 -1.50 -8.74 4.13
N ALA A 62 -2.22 -8.12 3.17
CA ALA A 62 -1.62 -7.22 2.20
C ALA A 62 -0.97 -6.00 2.87
N GLY A 63 -1.62 -5.39 3.88
CA GLY A 63 -1.06 -4.33 4.70
C GLY A 63 0.20 -4.77 5.45
N GLY A 64 0.22 -6.00 5.98
CA GLY A 64 1.40 -6.61 6.61
C GLY A 64 2.59 -6.74 5.65
N ILE A 65 2.36 -7.18 4.42
CA ILE A 65 3.38 -7.19 3.36
C ILE A 65 3.91 -5.77 3.11
N GLY A 66 3.00 -4.80 2.99
CA GLY A 66 3.35 -3.39 2.81
C GLY A 66 4.23 -2.85 3.94
N ARG A 67 3.86 -3.16 5.20
CA ARG A 67 4.63 -2.78 6.39
C ARG A 67 6.05 -3.32 6.35
N MET A 68 6.22 -4.60 6.03
CA MET A 68 7.51 -5.28 6.07
C MET A 68 8.41 -4.94 4.89
N THR A 69 7.84 -4.70 3.71
CA THR A 69 8.62 -4.50 2.48
C THR A 69 8.76 -3.03 2.08
N GLY A 70 7.85 -2.16 2.53
CA GLY A 70 7.73 -0.78 2.05
C GLY A 70 7.12 -0.66 0.65
N LYS A 71 6.75 -1.77 0.01
CA LYS A 71 6.03 -1.83 -1.27
C LYS A 71 4.57 -2.21 -1.01
N ALA A 72 3.65 -1.65 -1.77
CA ALA A 72 2.24 -1.91 -1.55
C ALA A 72 1.90 -3.40 -1.74
N GLY A 73 1.34 -4.02 -0.69
CA GLY A 73 0.69 -5.31 -0.82
C GLY A 73 -0.65 -5.18 -1.56
N VAL A 74 -1.15 -6.26 -2.13
CA VAL A 74 -2.35 -6.24 -2.98
C VAL A 74 -3.45 -7.12 -2.40
N ALA A 75 -4.62 -6.50 -2.14
CA ALA A 75 -5.84 -7.20 -1.80
C ALA A 75 -6.83 -7.12 -2.96
N ILE A 76 -7.64 -8.18 -3.16
CA ILE A 76 -8.60 -8.25 -4.24
C ILE A 76 -9.94 -8.81 -3.73
N ALA A 77 -11.06 -8.16 -4.10
CA ALA A 77 -12.40 -8.55 -3.66
C ALA A 77 -13.45 -8.37 -4.77
N THR A 78 -14.54 -9.11 -4.68
CA THR A 78 -15.69 -8.88 -5.56
C THR A 78 -16.46 -7.63 -5.16
N SER A 79 -17.45 -7.23 -5.93
CA SER A 79 -18.27 -6.03 -5.73
C SER A 79 -19.14 -6.08 -4.47
N GLY A 80 -19.70 -4.94 -4.11
CA GLY A 80 -20.69 -4.79 -3.03
C GLY A 80 -20.12 -5.19 -1.67
N PRO A 81 -20.67 -6.23 -1.00
CA PRO A 81 -20.23 -6.64 0.32
C PRO A 81 -18.74 -7.04 0.37
N GLY A 82 -18.20 -7.63 -0.72
CA GLY A 82 -16.77 -7.96 -0.79
C GLY A 82 -15.87 -6.72 -0.65
N VAL A 83 -16.19 -5.66 -1.38
CA VAL A 83 -15.47 -4.38 -1.24
C VAL A 83 -15.73 -3.73 0.12
N ALA A 84 -16.97 -3.74 0.61
CA ALA A 84 -17.31 -3.20 1.93
C ALA A 84 -16.50 -3.87 3.05
N ASN A 85 -16.27 -5.17 2.96
CA ASN A 85 -15.48 -5.94 3.92
C ASN A 85 -13.99 -5.55 3.97
N LEU A 86 -13.45 -4.88 2.94
CA LEU A 86 -12.08 -4.38 2.94
C LEU A 86 -11.89 -3.17 3.88
N THR A 87 -12.97 -2.45 4.23
CA THR A 87 -12.93 -1.14 4.91
C THR A 87 -12.07 -1.17 6.17
N THR A 88 -12.25 -2.14 7.06
CA THR A 88 -11.48 -2.21 8.32
C THR A 88 -9.99 -2.36 8.07
N GLY A 89 -9.60 -3.26 7.17
CA GLY A 89 -8.20 -3.48 6.84
C GLY A 89 -7.56 -2.27 6.17
N LEU A 90 -8.28 -1.59 5.26
CA LEU A 90 -7.80 -0.37 4.60
C LEU A 90 -7.70 0.81 5.56
N ALA A 91 -8.69 1.01 6.44
CA ALA A 91 -8.65 2.03 7.48
C ALA A 91 -7.45 1.84 8.41
N THR A 92 -7.20 0.59 8.83
CA THR A 92 -6.03 0.23 9.65
C THR A 92 -4.73 0.51 8.90
N ALA A 93 -4.57 0.02 7.67
CA ALA A 93 -3.38 0.24 6.86
C ALA A 93 -3.12 1.74 6.64
N ASN A 94 -4.17 2.53 6.40
CA ASN A 94 -4.06 3.97 6.22
C ASN A 94 -3.65 4.68 7.51
N SER A 95 -4.19 4.29 8.67
CA SER A 95 -3.83 4.86 9.98
C SER A 95 -2.43 4.43 10.44
N GLU A 96 -1.98 3.24 10.10
CA GLU A 96 -0.67 2.69 10.44
C GLU A 96 0.42 3.05 9.41
N GLY A 97 0.08 3.68 8.28
CA GLY A 97 1.03 4.02 7.23
C GLY A 97 1.59 2.79 6.50
N ASP A 98 0.77 1.76 6.32
CA ASP A 98 1.14 0.55 5.60
C ASP A 98 0.69 0.66 4.14
N PRO A 99 1.59 0.57 3.17
CA PRO A 99 1.19 0.68 1.78
C PRO A 99 0.38 -0.55 1.34
N ILE A 100 -0.83 -0.31 0.84
CA ILE A 100 -1.71 -1.34 0.28
C ILE A 100 -2.49 -0.78 -0.91
N VAL A 101 -2.64 -1.58 -1.96
CA VAL A 101 -3.57 -1.34 -3.06
C VAL A 101 -4.65 -2.41 -3.02
N ALA A 102 -5.89 -1.97 -2.84
CA ALA A 102 -7.05 -2.85 -2.91
C ALA A 102 -7.73 -2.72 -4.28
N LEU A 103 -8.01 -3.86 -4.90
CA LEU A 103 -8.71 -3.99 -6.17
C LEU A 103 -10.10 -4.56 -5.90
N GLY A 104 -11.13 -3.81 -6.26
CA GLY A 104 -12.50 -4.22 -6.04
C GLY A 104 -13.27 -4.36 -7.35
N GLY A 105 -13.93 -5.49 -7.57
CA GLY A 105 -14.87 -5.61 -8.68
C GLY A 105 -16.03 -4.62 -8.54
N SER A 106 -16.61 -4.20 -9.64
CA SER A 106 -17.87 -3.46 -9.64
C SER A 106 -18.78 -3.92 -10.78
N VAL A 107 -20.06 -3.54 -10.70
CA VAL A 107 -21.00 -3.77 -11.80
C VAL A 107 -20.55 -3.04 -13.05
N ALA A 108 -21.02 -3.45 -14.21
CA ALA A 108 -20.72 -2.77 -15.48
C ALA A 108 -21.07 -1.28 -15.41
N VAL A 109 -20.27 -0.45 -16.04
CA VAL A 109 -20.49 1.02 -16.08
C VAL A 109 -21.91 1.36 -16.54
N ALA A 110 -22.42 0.66 -17.55
CA ALA A 110 -23.77 0.83 -18.07
C ALA A 110 -24.88 0.45 -17.07
N ASP A 111 -24.54 -0.24 -16.02
CA ASP A 111 -25.48 -0.79 -15.02
C ASP A 111 -25.45 -0.05 -13.68
N ARG A 112 -24.57 0.92 -13.49
CA ARG A 112 -24.37 1.63 -12.21
C ARG A 112 -25.63 2.22 -11.61
N LEU A 113 -26.53 2.74 -12.43
CA LEU A 113 -27.80 3.35 -12.00
C LEU A 113 -28.91 2.32 -11.80
N LYS A 114 -28.65 1.03 -12.08
CA LYS A 114 -29.58 -0.03 -11.86
C LYS A 114 -29.32 -0.66 -10.49
N ALA A 115 -30.35 -0.90 -9.70
CA ALA A 115 -30.25 -1.57 -8.40
C ALA A 115 -29.99 -3.09 -8.59
N LEU A 116 -28.88 -3.45 -9.19
CA LEU A 116 -28.47 -4.83 -9.40
C LEU A 116 -27.88 -5.44 -8.14
N HIS A 117 -27.81 -6.77 -8.13
CA HIS A 117 -27.14 -7.51 -7.05
C HIS A 117 -25.71 -7.05 -6.87
N GLN A 118 -25.33 -6.71 -5.65
CA GLN A 118 -23.99 -6.23 -5.25
C GLN A 118 -23.58 -4.87 -5.85
N THR A 119 -24.53 -4.03 -6.26
CA THR A 119 -24.24 -2.64 -6.60
C THR A 119 -23.87 -1.88 -5.32
N LEU A 120 -22.75 -1.18 -5.36
CA LEU A 120 -22.24 -0.32 -4.27
C LEU A 120 -21.42 0.80 -4.91
N ASP A 121 -21.59 2.02 -4.45
CA ASP A 121 -20.62 3.08 -4.72
C ASP A 121 -19.37 2.85 -3.86
N SER A 122 -18.49 2.02 -4.39
CA SER A 122 -17.29 1.55 -3.69
C SER A 122 -16.28 2.67 -3.45
N VAL A 123 -16.23 3.65 -4.36
CA VAL A 123 -15.33 4.80 -4.23
C VAL A 123 -15.76 5.66 -3.06
N ASP A 124 -17.04 6.03 -2.98
CA ASP A 124 -17.54 6.85 -1.89
C ASP A 124 -17.46 6.16 -0.53
N VAL A 125 -17.66 4.83 -0.47
CA VAL A 125 -17.49 4.05 0.76
C VAL A 125 -16.04 4.02 1.24
N LEU A 126 -15.07 3.89 0.33
CA LEU A 126 -13.66 3.72 0.69
C LEU A 126 -12.84 5.01 0.69
N LYS A 127 -13.31 6.07 0.06
CA LYS A 127 -12.63 7.37 0.01
C LYS A 127 -12.22 7.92 1.38
N PRO A 128 -13.06 7.89 2.42
CA PRO A 128 -12.66 8.42 3.74
C PRO A 128 -11.61 7.60 4.47
N VAL A 129 -11.37 6.35 4.08
CA VAL A 129 -10.41 5.44 4.73
C VAL A 129 -9.17 5.15 3.88
N THR A 130 -9.02 5.83 2.75
CA THR A 130 -7.88 5.65 1.83
C THR A 130 -7.25 6.98 1.45
N LYS A 131 -6.02 6.94 0.96
CA LYS A 131 -5.33 8.11 0.37
C LYS A 131 -5.76 8.38 -1.06
N TYR A 132 -6.23 7.33 -1.73
CA TYR A 132 -6.67 7.38 -3.12
C TYR A 132 -7.77 6.36 -3.31
N ALA A 133 -8.87 6.77 -3.90
CA ALA A 133 -9.95 5.89 -4.32
C ALA A 133 -10.44 6.35 -5.69
N ALA A 134 -10.43 5.46 -6.67
CA ALA A 134 -10.93 5.72 -8.01
C ALA A 134 -11.54 4.44 -8.59
N GLU A 135 -12.40 4.61 -9.58
CA GLU A 135 -12.90 3.51 -10.39
C GLU A 135 -12.41 3.70 -11.83
N VAL A 136 -12.02 2.61 -12.49
CA VAL A 136 -11.62 2.65 -13.90
C VAL A 136 -12.83 2.92 -14.76
N ASP A 137 -12.76 3.93 -15.62
CA ASP A 137 -13.87 4.37 -16.49
C ASP A 137 -13.75 3.86 -17.92
N SER A 138 -12.55 3.46 -18.33
CA SER A 138 -12.27 2.92 -19.65
C SER A 138 -11.11 1.93 -19.64
N PRO A 139 -11.07 0.93 -20.54
CA PRO A 139 -9.93 0.02 -20.61
C PRO A 139 -8.60 0.74 -20.83
N ALA A 140 -8.60 1.86 -21.55
CA ALA A 140 -7.41 2.65 -21.83
C ALA A 140 -6.83 3.34 -20.58
N ALA A 141 -7.68 3.73 -19.60
CA ALA A 141 -7.26 4.40 -18.38
C ALA A 141 -6.75 3.43 -17.28
N THR A 142 -6.90 2.11 -17.48
CA THR A 142 -6.57 1.10 -16.47
C THR A 142 -5.14 1.25 -15.94
N ALA A 143 -4.17 1.38 -16.84
CA ALA A 143 -2.75 1.48 -16.45
C ALA A 143 -2.44 2.75 -15.67
N GLU A 144 -3.05 3.88 -16.03
CA GLU A 144 -2.83 5.18 -15.37
C GLU A 144 -3.42 5.19 -13.97
N ILE A 145 -4.66 4.71 -13.82
CA ILE A 145 -5.34 4.67 -12.52
C ILE A 145 -4.62 3.73 -11.56
N LEU A 146 -4.19 2.54 -12.01
CA LEU A 146 -3.39 1.64 -11.20
C LEU A 146 -2.04 2.27 -10.80
N SER A 147 -1.35 2.90 -11.74
CA SER A 147 -0.09 3.60 -11.48
C SER A 147 -0.27 4.71 -10.43
N ALA A 148 -1.35 5.49 -10.52
CA ALA A 148 -1.69 6.51 -9.55
C ALA A 148 -1.98 5.92 -8.16
N ALA A 149 -2.71 4.80 -8.09
CA ALA A 149 -3.02 4.10 -6.85
C ALA A 149 -1.74 3.61 -6.15
N PHE A 150 -0.84 2.93 -6.86
CA PHE A 150 0.44 2.48 -6.29
C PHE A 150 1.30 3.66 -5.83
N ARG A 151 1.39 4.72 -6.63
CA ARG A 151 2.11 5.93 -6.24
C ARG A 151 1.52 6.56 -4.98
N ALA A 152 0.21 6.68 -4.91
CA ALA A 152 -0.46 7.22 -3.72
C ALA A 152 -0.21 6.36 -2.48
N ALA A 153 -0.26 5.03 -2.61
CA ALA A 153 -0.04 4.11 -1.50
C ALA A 153 1.39 4.20 -0.95
N GLU A 154 2.39 4.36 -1.81
CA GLU A 154 3.81 4.22 -1.45
C GLU A 154 4.54 5.55 -1.19
N THR A 155 4.01 6.72 -1.63
CA THR A 155 4.69 8.01 -1.50
C THR A 155 4.25 8.81 -0.29
N GLY A 156 5.14 9.69 0.19
CA GLY A 156 4.91 10.45 1.42
C GLY A 156 4.76 9.52 2.63
N ARG A 157 3.80 9.78 3.51
CA ARG A 157 3.37 8.78 4.49
C ARG A 157 2.62 7.69 3.74
N PRO A 158 3.10 6.43 3.72
CA PRO A 158 2.40 5.35 3.03
C PRO A 158 0.98 5.11 3.59
N GLY A 159 0.16 4.39 2.85
CA GLY A 159 -1.20 4.09 3.29
C GLY A 159 -2.00 3.34 2.23
N ALA A 160 -3.31 3.31 2.42
CA ALA A 160 -4.22 2.54 1.57
C ALA A 160 -4.62 3.30 0.30
N ALA A 161 -4.73 2.57 -0.82
CA ALA A 161 -5.36 3.02 -2.04
C ALA A 161 -6.38 1.97 -2.52
N PHE A 162 -7.42 2.41 -3.20
CA PHE A 162 -8.46 1.57 -3.77
C PHE A 162 -8.67 1.85 -5.25
N VAL A 163 -8.87 0.79 -6.03
CA VAL A 163 -9.27 0.87 -7.45
C VAL A 163 -10.47 -0.04 -7.70
N GLY A 164 -11.57 0.57 -8.12
CA GLY A 164 -12.76 -0.12 -8.62
C GLY A 164 -12.55 -0.60 -10.06
N LEU A 165 -12.93 -1.84 -10.33
CA LEU A 165 -12.73 -2.53 -11.60
C LEU A 165 -14.08 -2.98 -12.17
N PRO A 166 -14.76 -2.17 -13.00
CA PRO A 166 -16.03 -2.54 -13.62
C PRO A 166 -15.89 -3.74 -14.54
N LEU A 167 -16.87 -4.65 -14.51
CA LEU A 167 -16.84 -5.93 -15.22
C LEU A 167 -16.66 -5.74 -16.74
N ASP A 168 -17.38 -4.79 -17.34
CA ASP A 168 -17.31 -4.49 -18.76
C ASP A 168 -15.96 -3.89 -19.17
N ILE A 169 -15.36 -3.09 -18.32
CA ILE A 169 -14.00 -2.55 -18.50
C ILE A 169 -12.96 -3.67 -18.44
N MET A 170 -13.11 -4.60 -17.50
CA MET A 170 -12.16 -5.72 -17.37
C MET A 170 -12.23 -6.71 -18.55
N THR A 171 -13.37 -6.80 -19.21
CA THR A 171 -13.54 -7.61 -20.43
C THR A 171 -13.27 -6.83 -21.73
N GLY A 172 -13.30 -5.52 -21.67
CA GLY A 172 -13.09 -4.63 -22.82
C GLY A 172 -11.65 -4.66 -23.34
N GLU A 173 -11.50 -4.47 -24.66
CA GLU A 173 -10.19 -4.41 -25.29
C GLU A 173 -9.40 -3.17 -24.83
N ALA A 174 -8.15 -3.38 -24.42
CA ALA A 174 -7.24 -2.37 -23.91
C ALA A 174 -5.99 -2.26 -24.80
N ALA A 175 -5.84 -1.15 -25.49
CA ALA A 175 -4.65 -0.84 -26.29
C ALA A 175 -3.47 -0.33 -25.44
N CYS A 176 -3.71 0.08 -24.19
CA CYS A 176 -2.68 0.58 -23.29
C CYS A 176 -1.71 -0.52 -22.83
N ARG A 177 -0.61 -0.08 -22.25
CA ARG A 177 0.40 -0.97 -21.62
C ARG A 177 0.60 -0.53 -20.16
N PRO A 178 1.04 -1.42 -19.28
CA PRO A 178 1.45 -1.04 -17.93
C PRO A 178 2.45 0.11 -17.94
N ILE A 179 2.29 1.03 -17.01
CA ILE A 179 3.20 2.18 -16.85
C ILE A 179 4.31 1.78 -15.87
N ALA A 180 5.55 1.79 -16.35
CA ALA A 180 6.71 1.57 -15.52
C ALA A 180 6.87 2.75 -14.53
N LEU A 181 6.77 2.48 -13.23
CA LEU A 181 7.15 3.44 -12.21
C LEU A 181 8.67 3.30 -11.98
N ASN A 182 9.45 4.12 -12.65
CA ASN A 182 10.91 4.17 -12.55
C ASN A 182 11.34 4.81 -11.23
N GLY A 183 11.06 4.13 -10.14
CA GLY A 183 11.33 4.60 -8.78
C GLY A 183 10.23 5.51 -8.22
N MET A 184 10.08 5.50 -6.91
CA MET A 184 9.24 6.46 -6.21
C MET A 184 10.01 7.76 -6.01
N PRO A 185 9.35 8.93 -6.03
CA PRO A 185 9.99 10.18 -5.66
C PRO A 185 10.67 10.03 -4.31
N GLY A 186 11.99 10.26 -4.29
CA GLY A 186 12.73 10.27 -3.03
C GLY A 186 12.29 11.45 -2.17
N TYR A 187 12.36 11.30 -0.86
CA TYR A 187 12.31 12.47 0.02
C TYR A 187 13.52 13.35 -0.29
N GLY A 188 13.30 14.63 -0.48
CA GLY A 188 14.39 15.60 -0.62
C GLY A 188 15.29 15.58 0.61
N ALA A 189 16.55 15.90 0.45
CA ALA A 189 17.44 16.20 1.58
C ALA A 189 17.02 17.53 2.21
N GLY A 190 17.17 17.66 3.53
CA GLY A 190 17.07 18.96 4.20
C GLY A 190 18.12 19.93 3.61
N SER A 191 17.82 21.22 3.59
CA SER A 191 18.83 22.21 3.21
C SER A 191 20.02 22.16 4.18
N GLU A 192 21.22 22.51 3.71
CA GLU A 192 22.42 22.56 4.57
C GLU A 192 22.18 23.44 5.81
N GLY A 193 21.49 24.58 5.67
CA GLY A 193 21.14 25.45 6.78
C GLY A 193 20.21 24.76 7.80
N ALA A 194 19.23 24.00 7.35
CA ALA A 194 18.34 23.25 8.25
C ALA A 194 19.09 22.14 9.00
N LEU A 195 20.01 21.44 8.30
CA LEU A 195 20.85 20.40 8.92
C LEU A 195 21.83 20.99 9.94
N ALA A 196 22.47 22.14 9.62
CA ALA A 196 23.36 22.84 10.53
C ALA A 196 22.61 23.33 11.79
N GLU A 197 21.40 23.86 11.64
CA GLU A 197 20.57 24.30 12.77
C GLU A 197 20.14 23.12 13.64
N ALA A 198 19.73 22.00 13.04
CA ALA A 198 19.40 20.78 13.79
C ALA A 198 20.63 20.30 14.61
N ALA A 199 21.81 20.24 14.00
CA ALA A 199 23.04 19.86 14.70
C ALA A 199 23.37 20.84 15.83
N ARG A 200 23.23 22.14 15.61
CA ARG A 200 23.44 23.17 16.64
C ARG A 200 22.49 22.98 17.83
N LEU A 201 21.20 22.71 17.57
CA LEU A 201 20.20 22.51 18.63
C LEU A 201 20.50 21.24 19.45
N ILE A 202 20.86 20.14 18.79
CA ILE A 202 21.24 18.89 19.47
C ILE A 202 22.46 19.10 20.35
N ASN A 203 23.53 19.75 19.82
CA ASN A 203 24.77 19.98 20.55
C ASN A 203 24.61 20.97 21.70
N ALA A 204 23.69 21.92 21.62
CA ALA A 204 23.42 22.89 22.68
C ALA A 204 22.46 22.38 23.77
N ALA A 205 21.76 21.26 23.54
CA ALA A 205 20.78 20.73 24.48
C ALA A 205 21.46 20.12 25.71
N ASN A 206 20.99 20.44 26.91
CA ASN A 206 21.48 19.85 28.15
C ASN A 206 21.01 18.40 28.37
N ASN A 207 19.76 18.10 27.96
CA ASN A 207 19.13 16.82 28.13
C ASN A 207 18.37 16.39 26.84
N PRO A 208 19.10 16.12 25.75
CA PRO A 208 18.45 15.74 24.51
C PRO A 208 17.86 14.34 24.60
N VAL A 209 16.68 14.14 24.03
CA VAL A 209 16.01 12.84 23.89
C VAL A 209 15.53 12.67 22.46
N VAL A 210 15.79 11.52 21.88
CA VAL A 210 15.28 11.15 20.55
C VAL A 210 13.98 10.39 20.70
N LEU A 211 12.87 10.97 20.20
CA LEU A 211 11.57 10.30 20.14
C LEU A 211 11.33 9.76 18.72
N LEU A 212 11.22 8.44 18.60
CA LEU A 212 10.99 7.75 17.33
C LEU A 212 9.50 7.48 17.11
N GLY A 213 8.99 7.96 15.99
CA GLY A 213 7.63 7.68 15.51
C GLY A 213 7.59 6.62 14.40
N LEU A 214 6.39 6.40 13.85
CA LEU A 214 6.09 5.41 12.81
C LEU A 214 7.12 5.37 11.65
N MET A 215 7.46 6.53 11.09
CA MET A 215 8.34 6.58 9.92
C MET A 215 9.79 6.20 10.23
N ALA A 216 10.19 6.25 11.50
CA ALA A 216 11.50 5.82 11.96
C ALA A 216 11.71 4.29 11.88
N SER A 217 10.63 3.51 11.91
CA SER A 217 10.69 2.04 11.77
C SER A 217 10.92 1.57 10.34
N LYS A 218 10.77 2.44 9.34
CA LYS A 218 11.01 2.07 7.95
C LYS A 218 12.52 1.78 7.72
N PRO A 219 12.88 0.75 6.93
CA PRO A 219 14.27 0.25 6.87
C PRO A 219 15.33 1.33 6.61
N ARG A 220 15.05 2.26 5.69
CA ARG A 220 15.98 3.36 5.36
C ARG A 220 16.17 4.32 6.53
N ALA A 221 15.09 4.71 7.20
CA ALA A 221 15.14 5.62 8.34
C ALA A 221 15.81 4.97 9.55
N ALA A 222 15.46 3.73 9.87
CA ALA A 222 16.05 2.97 10.95
C ALA A 222 17.58 2.85 10.80
N LYS A 223 18.08 2.59 9.57
CA LYS A 223 19.53 2.57 9.31
C LYS A 223 20.21 3.91 9.59
N ALA A 224 19.61 5.02 9.15
CA ALA A 224 20.16 6.36 9.38
C ALA A 224 20.14 6.76 10.86
N ILE A 225 19.07 6.40 11.57
CA ILE A 225 18.94 6.65 13.01
C ILE A 225 20.01 5.88 13.78
N ARG A 226 20.21 4.58 13.49
CA ARG A 226 21.27 3.80 14.12
C ARG A 226 22.65 4.42 13.91
N ALA A 227 22.96 4.87 12.69
CA ALA A 227 24.21 5.56 12.41
C ALA A 227 24.37 6.87 13.20
N LEU A 228 23.28 7.62 13.41
CA LEU A 228 23.30 8.81 14.27
C LEU A 228 23.57 8.44 15.74
N LEU A 229 22.94 7.39 16.24
CA LEU A 229 23.13 6.94 17.63
C LEU A 229 24.50 6.34 17.89
N ASP A 230 25.14 5.76 16.88
CA ASP A 230 26.55 5.33 16.96
C ASP A 230 27.53 6.51 17.10
N LEU A 231 27.18 7.66 16.52
CA LEU A 231 27.99 8.88 16.60
C LEU A 231 27.73 9.69 17.88
N ALA A 232 26.48 9.66 18.36
CA ALA A 232 26.06 10.45 19.51
C ALA A 232 25.23 9.58 20.44
N ALA A 233 25.72 9.35 21.65
CA ALA A 233 25.04 8.53 22.67
C ALA A 233 23.81 9.24 23.23
N LEU A 234 22.79 9.43 22.40
CA LEU A 234 21.55 10.10 22.75
C LEU A 234 20.55 9.11 23.37
N PRO A 235 19.89 9.45 24.49
CA PRO A 235 18.75 8.69 24.98
C PRO A 235 17.66 8.61 23.91
N VAL A 236 17.10 7.41 23.70
CA VAL A 236 16.11 7.17 22.68
C VAL A 236 14.89 6.46 23.23
N VAL A 237 13.71 6.93 22.87
CA VAL A 237 12.42 6.29 23.19
C VAL A 237 11.60 6.15 21.92
N GLY A 238 10.74 5.16 21.84
CA GLY A 238 9.90 4.91 20.67
C GLY A 238 8.42 4.89 21.00
N THR A 239 7.59 5.31 20.04
CA THR A 239 6.16 4.98 20.04
C THR A 239 5.98 3.49 19.75
N PHE A 240 4.76 2.95 19.92
CA PHE A 240 4.46 1.56 19.55
C PHE A 240 4.80 1.23 18.11
N GLN A 241 4.53 2.18 17.20
CA GLN A 241 4.75 2.01 15.77
C GLN A 241 6.21 2.13 15.34
N ALA A 242 7.08 2.63 16.23
CA ALA A 242 8.52 2.65 16.02
C ALA A 242 9.23 1.37 16.51
N ALA A 243 8.48 0.36 16.93
CA ALA A 243 9.05 -0.90 17.41
C ALA A 243 9.98 -1.52 16.35
N GLY A 244 11.17 -1.95 16.79
CA GLY A 244 12.19 -2.53 15.92
C GLY A 244 13.13 -1.54 15.23
N ALA A 245 12.90 -0.22 15.33
CA ALA A 245 13.84 0.77 14.80
C ALA A 245 15.19 0.72 15.53
N VAL A 246 15.13 0.64 16.84
CA VAL A 246 16.27 0.44 17.76
C VAL A 246 15.86 -0.48 18.91
N SER A 247 16.83 -1.09 19.61
CA SER A 247 16.59 -1.91 20.78
C SER A 247 17.69 -1.74 21.80
N GLU A 248 17.43 -2.10 23.05
CA GLU A 248 18.43 -2.12 24.13
C GLU A 248 19.61 -3.06 23.87
N ARG A 249 19.42 -4.07 23.00
CA ARG A 249 20.51 -4.99 22.61
C ARG A 249 21.53 -4.33 21.70
N GLU A 250 21.09 -3.29 20.95
CA GLU A 250 21.94 -2.55 20.01
C GLU A 250 22.50 -1.27 20.65
N PHE A 251 21.68 -0.62 21.52
CA PHE A 251 22.01 0.68 22.11
C PHE A 251 21.73 0.71 23.60
N ALA A 252 22.74 0.95 24.41
CA ALA A 252 22.65 1.05 25.86
C ALA A 252 21.76 2.21 26.35
N VAL A 253 21.45 3.17 25.47
CA VAL A 253 20.64 4.36 25.77
C VAL A 253 19.16 4.20 25.40
N PHE A 254 18.70 3.02 25.04
CA PHE A 254 17.31 2.79 24.71
C PHE A 254 16.43 2.83 25.96
N GLY A 255 15.58 3.85 26.09
CA GLY A 255 14.70 4.08 27.24
C GLY A 255 13.33 3.38 27.15
N GLY A 256 13.10 2.55 26.12
CA GLY A 256 11.84 1.82 25.96
C GLY A 256 10.82 2.54 25.08
N ARG A 257 9.53 2.29 25.34
CA ARG A 257 8.42 2.81 24.55
C ARG A 257 7.55 3.76 25.34
N VAL A 258 7.25 4.92 24.75
CA VAL A 258 6.33 5.90 25.34
C VAL A 258 4.93 5.31 25.47
N GLY A 259 4.30 5.52 26.63
CA GLY A 259 2.93 5.06 26.91
C GLY A 259 2.85 3.64 27.49
N GLN A 260 3.96 2.94 27.68
CA GLN A 260 3.98 1.68 28.43
C GLN A 260 4.12 1.97 29.93
N ILE A 261 3.34 1.26 30.75
CA ILE A 261 3.35 1.40 32.23
C ILE A 261 4.76 1.21 32.81
N ALA A 262 5.56 0.31 32.22
CA ALA A 262 6.94 0.05 32.63
C ALA A 262 7.91 1.21 32.42
N ASN A 263 7.51 2.25 31.70
CA ASN A 263 8.33 3.43 31.40
C ASN A 263 7.89 4.68 32.16
N GLN A 264 6.98 4.54 33.13
CA GLN A 264 6.48 5.64 33.99
C GLN A 264 7.35 5.83 35.23
#